data_32ece8f225978f658305eab138fba48e
#
_entry.id   32ece8f225978f658305eab138fba48e
#
_cell.length_a   1.000
_cell.length_b   1.000
_cell.length_c   1.000
_cell.angle_alpha   90.00
_cell.angle_beta   90.00
_cell.angle_gamma   90.00
#
_symmetry.space_group_name_H-M   'P 1'
#
loop_
_entity.id
_entity.type
_entity.pdbx_description
1 polymer ?
#
loop_
_entity_poly.entity_id
_entity_poly.type
_entity_poly.pdbx_seq_one_letter_code
_entity_poly.pdbx_strand_id
1 'polypeptide(L)'
;MKRTLLRFCAAALLLSSLAFAASAAPPVPASTAATPAVVHPQVKLHTSMGDITIELFPDKAPRTVANFLQYVKDGFYDGTVFHRVIPGFLVQGGLYTRQLTPRRTRPPIPDEANNGLSNLRGTVAAARGPDPDSATAQFFFNIVDNPRLDYVGNQNGMTWGYAVFGKVVDGMDVVDKIDNLPTGPQGPFVGDVPRPLPVIESAKVIGDAAQPTTEPVSPATGQIPANTQPAKKKKNAAPVKH
;
A
#
# COMPACT_ATOMS: atom_id res chain seq x y z
N MET A 1 -8.68 49.97 -65.14
CA MET A 1 -9.26 51.25 -65.60
C MET A 1 -9.90 51.92 -64.39
N LYS A 2 -9.55 53.27 -64.25
CA LYS A 2 -10.17 54.30 -63.40
C LYS A 2 -10.01 54.11 -61.91
N ARG A 3 -9.06 54.71 -61.13
CA ARG A 3 -8.86 56.10 -60.75
C ARG A 3 -10.12 56.79 -60.20
N THR A 4 -10.10 57.11 -58.88
CA THR A 4 -10.41 58.50 -58.44
C THR A 4 -9.92 58.71 -57.00
N LEU A 5 -9.09 59.72 -56.83
CA LEU A 5 -8.66 60.45 -55.64
C LEU A 5 -9.82 61.26 -55.03
N LEU A 6 -9.78 61.56 -53.72
CA LEU A 6 -9.95 62.95 -53.18
C LEU A 6 -9.93 62.82 -51.62
N ARG A 7 -8.91 63.30 -50.89
CA ARG A 7 -8.57 64.66 -50.43
C ARG A 7 -9.38 65.13 -49.18
N PHE A 8 -8.57 65.37 -48.10
CA PHE A 8 -8.59 66.45 -47.10
C PHE A 8 -9.73 66.49 -46.06
N CYS A 9 -9.40 66.37 -44.74
CA CYS A 9 -9.30 67.53 -43.86
C CYS A 9 -8.68 67.17 -42.52
N ALA A 10 -7.70 68.03 -42.14
CA ALA A 10 -7.05 67.96 -40.82
C ALA A 10 -7.93 68.63 -39.76
N ALA A 11 -8.00 68.03 -38.59
CA ALA A 11 -8.39 68.76 -37.39
C ALA A 11 -7.55 68.19 -36.20
N ALA A 12 -6.63 69.02 -35.74
CA ALA A 12 -5.81 68.83 -34.58
C ALA A 12 -6.67 69.01 -33.31
N LEU A 13 -6.72 68.02 -32.45
CA LEU A 13 -7.20 68.16 -31.09
C LEU A 13 -6.14 67.64 -30.13
N LEU A 14 -5.50 68.59 -29.46
CA LEU A 14 -4.62 68.38 -28.30
C LEU A 14 -5.45 67.83 -27.16
N LEU A 15 -5.21 66.59 -26.78
CA LEU A 15 -5.67 66.02 -25.53
C LEU A 15 -4.47 65.66 -24.65
N SER A 16 -4.40 66.36 -23.54
CA SER A 16 -3.46 66.19 -22.42
C SER A 16 -3.51 64.80 -21.87
N SER A 17 -2.44 64.01 -21.97
CA SER A 17 -2.28 62.72 -21.35
C SER A 17 -1.92 62.92 -19.88
N LEU A 18 -2.84 62.68 -18.97
CA LEU A 18 -2.55 62.44 -17.56
C LEU A 18 -1.89 61.04 -17.45
N ALA A 19 -0.60 61.03 -17.18
CA ALA A 19 0.12 59.79 -16.86
C ALA A 19 -0.28 59.33 -15.46
N PHE A 20 -1.10 58.29 -15.40
CA PHE A 20 -1.32 57.53 -14.17
C PHE A 20 -0.07 56.65 -13.92
N ALA A 21 0.77 57.02 -12.96
CA ALA A 21 1.83 56.19 -12.49
C ALA A 21 1.24 55.01 -11.72
N ALA A 22 1.13 53.85 -12.36
CA ALA A 22 0.79 52.60 -11.69
C ALA A 22 1.99 52.18 -10.83
N SER A 23 1.84 52.34 -9.53
CA SER A 23 2.78 51.82 -8.52
C SER A 23 2.71 50.28 -8.56
N ALA A 24 3.68 49.67 -9.20
CA ALA A 24 3.86 48.22 -9.19
C ALA A 24 4.33 47.82 -7.79
N ALA A 25 3.46 47.12 -7.03
CA ALA A 25 3.85 46.46 -5.81
C ALA A 25 4.94 45.37 -6.12
N PRO A 26 5.97 45.24 -5.26
CA PRO A 26 7.00 44.23 -5.47
C PRO A 26 6.38 42.83 -5.47
N PRO A 27 6.85 41.91 -6.34
CA PRO A 27 6.37 40.54 -6.37
C PRO A 27 6.68 39.87 -5.01
N VAL A 28 5.64 39.46 -4.31
CA VAL A 28 5.76 38.61 -3.11
C VAL A 28 6.42 37.32 -3.57
N PRO A 29 7.58 36.90 -2.99
CA PRO A 29 8.16 35.62 -3.36
C PRO A 29 7.14 34.52 -3.02
N ALA A 30 6.69 33.79 -4.05
CA ALA A 30 5.87 32.61 -3.87
C ALA A 30 6.69 31.61 -3.02
N SER A 31 6.29 31.48 -1.76
CA SER A 31 6.81 30.42 -0.89
C SER A 31 6.47 29.10 -1.54
N THR A 32 7.43 28.49 -2.21
CA THR A 32 7.34 27.12 -2.70
C THR A 32 7.32 26.24 -1.45
N ALA A 33 6.11 25.94 -0.95
CA ALA A 33 5.95 24.92 0.07
C ALA A 33 6.48 23.62 -0.54
N ALA A 34 7.68 23.20 -0.11
CA ALA A 34 8.23 21.91 -0.47
C ALA A 34 7.23 20.84 -0.01
N THR A 35 6.66 20.12 -0.94
CA THR A 35 5.86 18.92 -0.63
C THR A 35 6.73 18.03 0.26
N PRO A 36 6.27 17.62 1.45
CA PRO A 36 7.07 16.75 2.31
C PRO A 36 7.43 15.49 1.51
N ALA A 37 8.72 15.18 1.45
CA ALA A 37 9.21 13.99 0.78
C ALA A 37 8.56 12.77 1.45
N VAL A 38 7.90 11.91 0.67
CA VAL A 38 7.35 10.66 1.18
C VAL A 38 8.53 9.81 1.63
N VAL A 39 8.62 9.54 2.93
CA VAL A 39 9.64 8.66 3.49
C VAL A 39 9.19 7.22 3.23
N HIS A 40 9.97 6.48 2.44
CA HIS A 40 9.76 5.06 2.19
C HIS A 40 10.45 4.26 3.30
N PRO A 41 9.68 3.70 4.25
CA PRO A 41 10.27 2.90 5.32
C PRO A 41 10.90 1.63 4.75
N GLN A 42 11.96 1.16 5.39
CA GLN A 42 12.62 -0.08 5.02
C GLN A 42 12.46 -1.13 6.12
N VAL A 43 12.34 -2.37 5.72
CA VAL A 43 12.30 -3.53 6.61
C VAL A 43 13.42 -4.49 6.22
N LYS A 44 14.22 -4.87 7.21
CA LYS A 44 15.22 -5.94 7.07
C LYS A 44 14.62 -7.24 7.58
N LEU A 45 14.63 -8.25 6.74
CA LEU A 45 14.40 -9.65 7.09
C LEU A 45 15.74 -10.33 7.28
N HIS A 46 16.08 -10.73 8.51
CA HIS A 46 17.19 -11.63 8.76
C HIS A 46 16.70 -13.05 8.56
N THR A 47 17.28 -13.76 7.61
CA THR A 47 16.85 -15.12 7.27
C THR A 47 17.98 -16.12 7.46
N SER A 48 17.64 -17.41 7.56
CA SER A 48 18.63 -18.51 7.60
C SER A 48 19.47 -18.63 6.31
N MET A 49 19.13 -17.86 5.26
CA MET A 49 19.84 -17.85 3.96
C MET A 49 20.60 -16.55 3.71
N GLY A 50 20.46 -15.54 4.61
CA GLY A 50 21.04 -14.20 4.52
C GLY A 50 20.00 -13.11 4.75
N ASP A 51 20.45 -11.87 4.67
CA ASP A 51 19.60 -10.68 4.88
C ASP A 51 18.91 -10.25 3.60
N ILE A 52 17.65 -9.79 3.72
CA ILE A 52 16.88 -9.19 2.64
C ILE A 52 16.35 -7.85 3.14
N THR A 53 16.61 -6.76 2.44
CA THR A 53 16.07 -5.43 2.77
C THR A 53 15.01 -5.03 1.77
N ILE A 54 13.83 -4.67 2.27
CA ILE A 54 12.65 -4.27 1.50
C ILE A 54 12.39 -2.79 1.75
N GLU A 55 12.32 -1.98 0.69
CA GLU A 55 11.76 -0.63 0.70
C GLU A 55 10.27 -0.70 0.46
N LEU A 56 9.46 -0.02 1.29
CA LEU A 56 8.00 -0.06 1.23
C LEU A 56 7.43 1.21 0.58
N PHE A 57 6.27 1.09 -0.08
CA PHE A 57 5.60 2.16 -0.82
C PHE A 57 4.28 2.58 -0.17
N PRO A 58 4.30 3.33 0.96
CA PRO A 58 3.09 3.73 1.67
C PRO A 58 2.20 4.70 0.86
N ASP A 59 2.76 5.41 -0.11
CA ASP A 59 2.04 6.28 -1.04
C ASP A 59 1.24 5.49 -2.09
N LYS A 60 1.62 4.24 -2.37
CA LYS A 60 0.99 3.35 -3.36
C LYS A 60 0.07 2.31 -2.75
N ALA A 61 0.44 1.78 -1.59
CA ALA A 61 -0.30 0.72 -0.90
C ALA A 61 -0.36 1.00 0.61
N PRO A 62 -1.03 2.09 1.05
CA PRO A 62 -0.98 2.54 2.44
C PRO A 62 -1.49 1.50 3.43
N ARG A 63 -2.57 0.79 3.12
CA ARG A 63 -3.16 -0.24 4.00
C ARG A 63 -2.29 -1.48 4.06
N THR A 64 -1.77 -1.93 2.93
CA THR A 64 -0.89 -3.08 2.82
C THR A 64 0.41 -2.84 3.57
N VAL A 65 1.03 -1.67 3.38
CA VAL A 65 2.25 -1.27 4.10
C VAL A 65 2.00 -1.16 5.60
N ALA A 66 0.92 -0.50 6.03
CA ALA A 66 0.59 -0.38 7.45
C ALA A 66 0.35 -1.76 8.10
N ASN A 67 -0.34 -2.67 7.41
CA ASN A 67 -0.57 -4.04 7.87
C ASN A 67 0.75 -4.82 7.97
N PHE A 68 1.61 -4.75 6.96
CA PHE A 68 2.92 -5.42 6.96
C PHE A 68 3.81 -4.90 8.10
N LEU A 69 3.92 -3.58 8.26
CA LEU A 69 4.68 -2.95 9.35
C LEU A 69 4.14 -3.32 10.73
N GLN A 70 2.82 -3.48 10.87
CA GLN A 70 2.25 -3.92 12.13
C GLN A 70 2.63 -5.36 12.46
N TYR A 71 2.62 -6.28 11.49
CA TYR A 71 3.12 -7.65 11.67
C TYR A 71 4.62 -7.67 12.02
N VAL A 72 5.44 -6.79 11.40
CA VAL A 72 6.86 -6.62 11.75
C VAL A 72 7.02 -6.17 13.21
N LYS A 73 6.28 -5.14 13.63
CA LYS A 73 6.31 -4.60 15.01
C LYS A 73 5.86 -5.63 16.04
N ASP A 74 4.88 -6.45 15.70
CA ASP A 74 4.36 -7.51 16.58
C ASP A 74 5.30 -8.74 16.66
N GLY A 75 6.44 -8.74 15.93
CA GLY A 75 7.34 -9.90 15.84
C GLY A 75 6.68 -11.13 15.18
N PHE A 76 5.60 -10.90 14.43
CA PHE A 76 4.82 -11.99 13.85
C PHE A 76 5.62 -12.81 12.84
N TYR A 77 6.54 -12.19 12.10
CA TYR A 77 7.32 -12.91 11.10
C TYR A 77 8.47 -13.72 11.67
N ASP A 78 8.88 -13.46 12.92
CA ASP A 78 10.01 -14.15 13.55
C ASP A 78 9.72 -15.64 13.71
N GLY A 79 10.53 -16.51 13.11
CA GLY A 79 10.36 -17.95 13.06
C GLY A 79 9.34 -18.45 12.03
N THR A 80 8.77 -17.58 11.19
CA THR A 80 8.01 -18.02 10.01
C THR A 80 8.95 -18.42 8.87
N VAL A 81 8.41 -19.14 7.88
CA VAL A 81 9.18 -19.71 6.78
C VAL A 81 8.70 -19.22 5.42
N PHE A 82 9.58 -19.30 4.44
CA PHE A 82 9.18 -19.31 3.04
C PHE A 82 8.71 -20.73 2.71
N HIS A 83 7.40 -20.92 2.73
CA HIS A 83 6.77 -22.23 2.62
C HIS A 83 6.41 -22.65 1.21
N ARG A 84 6.50 -21.72 0.24
CA ARG A 84 6.18 -21.98 -1.16
C ARG A 84 7.18 -21.26 -2.07
N VAL A 85 7.83 -22.04 -2.92
CA VAL A 85 8.75 -21.55 -3.94
C VAL A 85 8.36 -22.19 -5.26
N ILE A 86 8.01 -21.36 -6.22
CA ILE A 86 7.82 -21.79 -7.61
C ILE A 86 9.04 -21.29 -8.40
N PRO A 87 9.99 -22.15 -8.74
CA PRO A 87 11.25 -21.75 -9.39
C PRO A 87 11.03 -20.89 -10.63
N GLY A 88 11.75 -19.78 -10.71
CA GLY A 88 11.62 -18.82 -11.81
C GLY A 88 10.29 -18.06 -11.86
N PHE A 89 9.54 -18.03 -10.74
CA PHE A 89 8.28 -17.32 -10.66
C PHE A 89 8.17 -16.49 -9.39
N LEU A 90 8.05 -17.12 -8.20
CA LEU A 90 7.92 -16.41 -6.94
C LEU A 90 8.42 -17.21 -5.73
N VAL A 91 8.79 -16.48 -4.66
CA VAL A 91 9.09 -17.00 -3.32
C VAL A 91 8.09 -16.41 -2.33
N GLN A 92 7.26 -17.26 -1.70
CA GLN A 92 6.16 -16.86 -0.82
C GLN A 92 6.38 -17.31 0.62
N GLY A 93 6.11 -16.40 1.59
CA GLY A 93 6.29 -16.66 3.02
C GLY A 93 5.36 -15.85 3.91
N GLY A 94 5.71 -15.81 5.21
CA GLY A 94 5.12 -14.89 6.18
C GLY A 94 3.85 -15.38 6.89
N LEU A 95 3.55 -16.70 6.90
CA LEU A 95 2.41 -17.22 7.65
C LEU A 95 2.74 -18.47 8.46
N TYR A 96 3.47 -19.41 7.88
CA TYR A 96 3.66 -20.74 8.46
C TYR A 96 4.92 -20.80 9.33
N THR A 97 4.84 -21.56 10.42
CA THR A 97 5.99 -21.91 11.28
C THR A 97 6.90 -22.92 10.59
N ARG A 98 8.05 -23.26 11.22
CA ARG A 98 8.94 -24.35 10.78
C ARG A 98 8.23 -25.73 10.73
N GLN A 99 7.15 -25.90 11.49
CA GLN A 99 6.32 -27.12 11.47
C GLN A 99 5.21 -27.06 10.41
N LEU A 100 5.22 -26.02 9.54
CA LEU A 100 4.22 -25.78 8.51
C LEU A 100 2.79 -25.63 9.07
N THR A 101 2.68 -25.12 10.31
CA THR A 101 1.42 -24.75 10.95
C THR A 101 1.17 -23.27 10.77
N PRO A 102 -0.02 -22.84 10.30
CA PRO A 102 -0.31 -21.42 10.12
C PRO A 102 -0.42 -20.70 11.47
N ARG A 103 0.09 -19.49 11.56
CA ARG A 103 -0.13 -18.58 12.69
C ARG A 103 -1.49 -17.92 12.58
N ARG A 104 -2.07 -17.55 13.72
CA ARG A 104 -3.32 -16.79 13.76
C ARG A 104 -3.04 -15.35 13.26
N THR A 105 -3.72 -14.95 12.20
CA THR A 105 -3.57 -13.63 11.58
C THR A 105 -4.51 -12.59 12.19
N ARG A 106 -4.25 -11.33 11.92
CA ARG A 106 -5.17 -10.21 12.06
C ARG A 106 -6.28 -10.33 11.00
N PRO A 107 -7.39 -9.57 11.11
CA PRO A 107 -8.40 -9.52 10.06
C PRO A 107 -7.78 -9.17 8.69
N PRO A 108 -8.38 -9.63 7.59
CA PRO A 108 -7.90 -9.31 6.25
C PRO A 108 -8.07 -7.82 5.94
N ILE A 109 -7.34 -7.37 4.92
CA ILE A 109 -7.34 -5.99 4.45
C ILE A 109 -7.89 -5.92 3.01
N PRO A 110 -8.49 -4.78 2.62
CA PRO A 110 -8.88 -4.52 1.23
C PRO A 110 -7.70 -4.58 0.28
N ASP A 111 -7.97 -5.03 -0.96
CA ASP A 111 -6.97 -5.09 -2.02
C ASP A 111 -6.57 -3.68 -2.50
N GLU A 112 -5.28 -3.52 -2.76
CA GLU A 112 -4.70 -2.28 -3.31
C GLU A 112 -3.91 -2.56 -4.60
N ALA A 113 -4.24 -3.63 -5.33
CA ALA A 113 -3.52 -4.00 -6.56
C ALA A 113 -3.71 -3.00 -7.71
N ASN A 114 -4.76 -2.17 -7.65
CA ASN A 114 -5.03 -1.10 -8.62
C ASN A 114 -4.17 0.16 -8.43
N ASN A 115 -3.03 0.05 -7.75
CA ASN A 115 -2.15 1.18 -7.37
C ASN A 115 -1.18 1.63 -8.48
N GLY A 116 -1.27 1.03 -9.67
CA GLY A 116 -0.44 1.37 -10.82
C GLY A 116 0.97 0.77 -10.80
N LEU A 117 1.26 -0.12 -9.84
CA LEU A 117 2.53 -0.87 -9.78
C LEU A 117 2.37 -2.23 -10.45
N SER A 118 3.43 -2.66 -11.15
CA SER A 118 3.50 -3.99 -11.76
C SER A 118 4.33 -4.94 -10.91
N ASN A 119 4.00 -6.24 -11.00
CA ASN A 119 4.72 -7.34 -10.36
C ASN A 119 6.02 -7.66 -11.12
N LEU A 120 6.96 -6.70 -11.15
CA LEU A 120 8.27 -6.83 -11.77
C LEU A 120 9.23 -7.62 -10.87
N ARG A 121 10.30 -8.16 -11.45
CA ARG A 121 11.37 -8.80 -10.68
C ARG A 121 11.84 -7.92 -9.51
N GLY A 122 11.96 -8.53 -8.34
CA GLY A 122 12.39 -7.87 -7.10
C GLY A 122 11.28 -7.11 -6.36
N THR A 123 10.07 -6.99 -6.92
CA THR A 123 8.95 -6.41 -6.16
C THR A 123 8.40 -7.38 -5.13
N VAL A 124 7.78 -6.81 -4.09
CA VAL A 124 7.13 -7.53 -2.99
C VAL A 124 5.65 -7.26 -3.07
N ALA A 125 4.83 -8.32 -3.13
CA ALA A 125 3.39 -8.21 -3.23
C ALA A 125 2.66 -8.98 -2.13
N ALA A 126 1.46 -8.52 -1.78
CA ALA A 126 0.59 -9.19 -0.80
C ALA A 126 -0.02 -10.45 -1.42
N ALA A 127 0.17 -11.59 -0.75
CA ALA A 127 -0.53 -12.81 -1.14
C ALA A 127 -1.94 -12.84 -0.55
N ARG A 128 -2.90 -13.32 -1.34
CA ARG A 128 -4.32 -13.38 -1.00
C ARG A 128 -4.97 -14.69 -1.48
N GLY A 129 -6.15 -14.96 -0.99
CA GLY A 129 -7.02 -16.03 -1.50
C GLY A 129 -7.79 -15.61 -2.76
N PRO A 130 -8.84 -16.39 -3.12
CA PRO A 130 -9.71 -16.06 -4.26
C PRO A 130 -10.46 -14.72 -4.12
N ASP A 131 -10.84 -14.36 -2.88
CA ASP A 131 -11.41 -13.06 -2.55
C ASP A 131 -10.29 -11.99 -2.60
N PRO A 132 -10.45 -10.89 -3.36
CA PRO A 132 -9.46 -9.83 -3.40
C PRO A 132 -9.16 -9.24 -2.03
N ASP A 133 -10.16 -9.09 -1.15
CA ASP A 133 -10.06 -8.51 0.17
C ASP A 133 -9.66 -9.54 1.25
N SER A 134 -8.90 -10.57 0.89
CA SER A 134 -8.50 -11.66 1.79
C SER A 134 -7.03 -11.65 2.21
N ALA A 135 -6.26 -10.64 1.80
CA ALA A 135 -4.85 -10.53 2.18
C ALA A 135 -4.70 -10.33 3.69
N THR A 136 -3.75 -11.06 4.30
CA THR A 136 -3.43 -10.95 5.73
C THR A 136 -1.94 -10.72 5.94
N ALA A 137 -1.18 -11.76 6.34
CA ALA A 137 0.24 -11.66 6.67
C ALA A 137 1.16 -12.12 5.54
N GLN A 138 0.66 -12.92 4.60
CA GLN A 138 1.50 -13.53 3.58
C GLN A 138 1.92 -12.52 2.52
N PHE A 139 3.16 -12.66 2.07
CA PHE A 139 3.72 -11.89 0.98
C PHE A 139 4.58 -12.79 0.07
N PHE A 140 4.90 -12.30 -1.13
CA PHE A 140 5.83 -12.97 -2.02
C PHE A 140 6.78 -12.00 -2.70
N PHE A 141 7.95 -12.51 -3.06
CA PHE A 141 8.91 -11.85 -3.92
C PHE A 141 8.73 -12.33 -5.37
N ASN A 142 8.70 -11.40 -6.31
CA ASN A 142 8.71 -11.73 -7.73
C ASN A 142 10.14 -12.03 -8.19
N ILE A 143 10.37 -13.23 -8.75
CA ILE A 143 11.68 -13.67 -9.24
C ILE A 143 11.94 -13.22 -10.68
N VAL A 144 10.88 -13.03 -11.42
CA VAL A 144 10.87 -12.50 -12.79
C VAL A 144 9.77 -11.46 -12.90
N ASP A 145 9.67 -10.81 -14.06
CA ASP A 145 8.53 -9.96 -14.39
C ASP A 145 7.29 -10.83 -14.61
N ASN A 146 6.26 -10.57 -13.80
CA ASN A 146 5.02 -11.35 -13.74
C ASN A 146 3.79 -10.49 -14.09
N PRO A 147 3.65 -9.95 -15.32
CA PRO A 147 2.56 -9.04 -15.66
C PRO A 147 1.17 -9.68 -15.55
N ARG A 148 1.07 -11.00 -15.57
CA ARG A 148 -0.20 -11.72 -15.32
C ARG A 148 -0.69 -11.65 -13.88
N LEU A 149 0.15 -11.18 -12.95
CA LEU A 149 -0.21 -10.91 -11.56
C LEU A 149 -0.65 -9.47 -11.33
N ASP A 150 -0.62 -8.62 -12.36
CA ASP A 150 -1.02 -7.23 -12.28
C ASP A 150 -2.55 -7.08 -12.29
N TYR A 151 -3.00 -5.99 -11.72
CA TYR A 151 -4.40 -5.60 -11.80
C TYR A 151 -4.80 -5.26 -13.25
N VAL A 152 -5.83 -5.91 -13.75
CA VAL A 152 -6.40 -5.66 -15.08
C VAL A 152 -7.81 -5.07 -14.95
N GLY A 153 -8.52 -5.41 -13.88
CA GLY A 153 -9.89 -4.97 -13.62
C GLY A 153 -10.53 -5.75 -12.49
N ASN A 154 -11.77 -5.43 -12.17
CA ASN A 154 -12.52 -6.00 -11.05
C ASN A 154 -13.61 -7.00 -11.48
N GLN A 155 -13.50 -7.60 -12.67
CA GLN A 155 -14.54 -8.46 -13.21
C GLN A 155 -14.57 -9.85 -12.57
N ASN A 156 -13.42 -10.37 -12.14
CA ASN A 156 -13.32 -11.70 -11.52
C ASN A 156 -12.00 -11.84 -10.73
N GLY A 157 -11.86 -12.91 -9.95
CA GLY A 157 -10.72 -13.17 -9.08
C GLY A 157 -9.35 -13.21 -9.77
N MET A 158 -9.28 -13.47 -11.08
CA MET A 158 -8.02 -13.48 -11.83
C MET A 158 -7.59 -12.09 -12.30
N THR A 159 -8.54 -11.15 -12.46
CA THR A 159 -8.26 -9.79 -12.97
C THR A 159 -7.94 -8.78 -11.87
N TRP A 160 -8.21 -9.11 -10.61
CA TRP A 160 -7.92 -8.27 -9.46
C TRP A 160 -6.42 -8.08 -9.19
N GLY A 161 -5.57 -9.00 -9.63
CA GLY A 161 -4.13 -8.92 -9.43
C GLY A 161 -3.69 -9.12 -7.97
N TYR A 162 -2.45 -8.70 -7.70
CA TYR A 162 -1.81 -8.74 -6.39
C TYR A 162 -1.14 -7.41 -6.09
N ALA A 163 -1.43 -6.83 -4.93
CA ALA A 163 -0.96 -5.52 -4.54
C ALA A 163 0.56 -5.52 -4.30
N VAL A 164 1.31 -4.92 -5.21
CA VAL A 164 2.73 -4.60 -4.97
C VAL A 164 2.79 -3.48 -3.94
N PHE A 165 3.56 -3.69 -2.85
CA PHE A 165 3.67 -2.73 -1.75
C PHE A 165 5.11 -2.36 -1.38
N GLY A 166 6.10 -2.93 -2.10
CA GLY A 166 7.51 -2.65 -1.87
C GLY A 166 8.41 -3.34 -2.91
N LYS A 167 9.71 -3.16 -2.73
CA LYS A 167 10.74 -3.82 -3.54
C LYS A 167 11.94 -4.20 -2.68
N VAL A 168 12.66 -5.23 -3.09
CA VAL A 168 13.98 -5.59 -2.54
C VAL A 168 14.98 -4.54 -3.00
N VAL A 169 15.69 -3.92 -2.06
CA VAL A 169 16.76 -2.94 -2.32
C VAL A 169 18.14 -3.50 -1.98
N ASP A 170 18.18 -4.59 -1.20
CA ASP A 170 19.42 -5.33 -0.88
C ASP A 170 19.07 -6.80 -0.58
N GLY A 171 19.94 -7.75 -0.96
CA GLY A 171 19.74 -9.17 -0.71
C GLY A 171 18.88 -9.88 -1.77
N MET A 172 18.75 -9.34 -3.01
CA MET A 172 18.07 -10.06 -4.09
C MET A 172 18.76 -11.39 -4.44
N ASP A 173 20.09 -11.48 -4.26
CA ASP A 173 20.86 -12.74 -4.39
C ASP A 173 20.45 -13.79 -3.35
N VAL A 174 20.01 -13.37 -2.15
CA VAL A 174 19.45 -14.26 -1.12
C VAL A 174 18.09 -14.80 -1.57
N VAL A 175 17.24 -13.95 -2.15
CA VAL A 175 15.97 -14.38 -2.73
C VAL A 175 16.19 -15.38 -3.85
N ASP A 176 17.16 -15.13 -4.74
CA ASP A 176 17.53 -16.06 -5.81
C ASP A 176 18.08 -17.39 -5.26
N LYS A 177 18.87 -17.38 -4.19
CA LYS A 177 19.31 -18.63 -3.51
C LYS A 177 18.11 -19.43 -2.98
N ILE A 178 17.09 -18.76 -2.44
CA ILE A 178 15.88 -19.43 -1.99
C ILE A 178 15.10 -20.01 -3.16
N ASP A 179 14.98 -19.27 -4.28
CA ASP A 179 14.31 -19.73 -5.51
C ASP A 179 14.94 -20.99 -6.10
N ASN A 180 16.27 -21.11 -6.00
CA ASN A 180 17.02 -22.25 -6.54
C ASN A 180 17.02 -23.49 -5.62
N LEU A 181 16.34 -23.47 -4.48
CA LEU A 181 16.24 -24.65 -3.62
C LEU A 181 15.39 -25.75 -4.27
N PRO A 182 15.75 -27.03 -4.07
CA PRO A 182 14.86 -28.12 -4.47
C PRO A 182 13.53 -28.01 -3.74
N THR A 183 12.42 -28.18 -4.45
CA THR A 183 11.07 -28.12 -3.91
C THR A 183 10.37 -29.46 -3.97
N GLY A 184 9.38 -29.67 -3.12
CA GLY A 184 8.57 -30.88 -3.11
C GLY A 184 7.45 -30.85 -2.06
N PRO A 185 6.69 -31.97 -1.95
CA PRO A 185 5.62 -32.06 -0.95
C PRO A 185 6.19 -32.13 0.47
N GLN A 186 5.58 -31.37 1.41
CA GLN A 186 5.93 -31.41 2.82
C GLN A 186 4.76 -30.91 3.70
N GLY A 187 4.50 -31.59 4.81
CA GLY A 187 3.39 -31.26 5.71
C GLY A 187 2.03 -31.26 4.97
N PRO A 188 1.23 -30.20 5.08
CA PRO A 188 -0.06 -30.11 4.40
C PRO A 188 0.04 -29.75 2.91
N PHE A 189 1.25 -29.47 2.38
CA PHE A 189 1.45 -29.03 1.01
C PHE A 189 1.82 -30.18 0.09
N VAL A 190 1.14 -30.24 -1.06
CA VAL A 190 1.35 -31.30 -2.09
C VAL A 190 2.55 -31.04 -2.98
N GLY A 191 3.19 -29.86 -2.89
CA GLY A 191 4.36 -29.46 -3.67
C GLY A 191 4.88 -28.09 -3.26
N ASP A 192 5.88 -27.61 -3.99
CA ASP A 192 6.45 -26.25 -3.91
C ASP A 192 7.11 -25.87 -2.58
N VAL A 193 7.27 -26.81 -1.63
CA VAL A 193 7.93 -26.50 -0.34
C VAL A 193 9.44 -26.64 -0.52
N PRO A 194 10.24 -25.59 -0.29
CA PRO A 194 11.69 -25.62 -0.47
C PRO A 194 12.38 -26.46 0.61
N ARG A 195 13.50 -27.08 0.21
CA ARG A 195 14.32 -27.93 1.10
C ARG A 195 15.80 -27.51 1.00
N PRO A 196 16.41 -27.07 2.14
CA PRO A 196 15.83 -26.86 3.47
C PRO A 196 14.79 -25.74 3.48
N LEU A 197 13.91 -25.71 4.52
CA LEU A 197 12.96 -24.61 4.74
C LEU A 197 13.73 -23.32 5.08
N PRO A 198 13.68 -22.24 4.28
CA PRO A 198 14.25 -20.97 4.67
C PRO A 198 13.39 -20.30 5.74
N VAL A 199 14.02 -19.82 6.80
CA VAL A 199 13.37 -19.25 7.96
C VAL A 199 13.60 -17.74 8.02
N ILE A 200 12.58 -16.97 8.30
CA ILE A 200 12.71 -15.57 8.71
C ILE A 200 13.02 -15.60 10.21
N GLU A 201 14.26 -15.36 10.59
CA GLU A 201 14.70 -15.40 11.99
C GLU A 201 14.27 -14.15 12.73
N SER A 202 14.28 -12.98 12.06
CA SER A 202 13.68 -11.75 12.57
C SER A 202 13.32 -10.79 11.44
N ALA A 203 12.33 -9.93 11.70
CA ALA A 203 11.95 -8.83 10.82
C ALA A 203 11.98 -7.52 11.60
N LYS A 204 12.69 -6.50 11.09
CA LYS A 204 12.85 -5.21 11.79
C LYS A 204 12.72 -4.04 10.82
N VAL A 205 12.03 -2.99 11.25
CA VAL A 205 12.06 -1.69 10.56
C VAL A 205 13.44 -1.10 10.74
N ILE A 206 14.07 -0.64 9.66
CA ILE A 206 15.38 0.02 9.65
C ILE A 206 15.24 1.41 9.03
N GLY A 207 16.11 2.36 9.45
CA GLY A 207 16.03 3.76 9.06
C GLY A 207 14.99 4.55 9.88
N ASP A 208 15.02 5.87 9.78
CA ASP A 208 14.05 6.76 10.42
C ASP A 208 12.68 6.62 9.72
N ALA A 209 11.91 5.62 10.13
CA ALA A 209 10.51 5.62 9.87
C ALA A 209 9.89 6.75 10.70
N ALA A 210 9.78 7.93 10.11
CA ALA A 210 8.89 8.95 10.64
C ALA A 210 7.52 8.27 10.79
N GLN A 211 7.11 8.04 12.02
CA GLN A 211 5.80 7.48 12.34
C GLN A 211 4.77 8.37 11.65
N PRO A 212 3.78 7.83 10.93
CA PRO A 212 2.62 8.63 10.58
C PRO A 212 2.08 9.18 11.91
N THR A 213 2.18 10.48 12.11
CA THR A 213 1.49 11.17 13.19
C THR A 213 0.01 10.93 12.95
N THR A 214 -0.54 9.93 13.63
CA THR A 214 -1.98 9.89 13.88
C THR A 214 -2.25 11.07 14.79
N GLU A 215 -2.63 12.21 14.21
CA GLU A 215 -3.33 13.22 14.98
C GLU A 215 -4.51 12.52 15.67
N PRO A 216 -4.63 12.65 16.99
CA PRO A 216 -5.83 12.17 17.66
C PRO A 216 -7.01 12.98 17.09
N VAL A 217 -7.88 12.30 16.36
CA VAL A 217 -9.19 12.87 15.99
C VAL A 217 -9.87 13.22 17.31
N SER A 218 -9.89 14.50 17.64
CA SER A 218 -10.60 15.04 18.78
C SER A 218 -12.06 14.63 18.63
N PRO A 219 -12.68 13.99 19.63
CA PRO A 219 -14.10 13.66 19.52
C PRO A 219 -14.87 14.99 19.51
N ALA A 220 -15.53 15.25 18.39
CA ALA A 220 -16.48 16.35 18.30
C ALA A 220 -17.53 16.14 19.39
N THR A 221 -17.53 17.03 20.40
CA THR A 221 -18.53 17.10 21.42
C THR A 221 -19.87 17.56 20.80
N GLY A 222 -20.60 16.60 20.26
CA GLY A 222 -22.00 16.77 19.87
C GLY A 222 -22.87 16.49 21.08
N GLN A 223 -23.35 17.53 21.73
CA GLN A 223 -24.40 17.44 22.73
C GLN A 223 -25.65 16.85 22.09
N ILE A 224 -26.06 15.68 22.57
CA ILE A 224 -27.37 15.11 22.27
C ILE A 224 -28.31 15.60 23.35
N PRO A 225 -29.40 16.31 23.03
CA PRO A 225 -30.40 16.67 24.04
C PRO A 225 -31.15 15.43 24.52
N ALA A 226 -31.24 15.30 25.85
CA ALA A 226 -31.99 14.26 26.52
C ALA A 226 -33.49 14.36 26.15
N ASN A 227 -34.02 13.33 25.49
CA ASN A 227 -35.45 13.16 25.36
C ASN A 227 -35.92 12.08 26.34
N THR A 228 -36.54 12.57 27.42
CA THR A 228 -37.17 11.78 28.46
C THR A 228 -38.55 11.31 27.96
N GLN A 229 -38.78 10.02 27.79
CA GLN A 229 -40.14 9.46 27.78
C GLN A 229 -40.23 8.21 28.66
N PRO A 230 -41.37 8.07 29.42
CA PRO A 230 -41.47 7.13 30.53
C PRO A 230 -41.89 5.73 30.09
N ALA A 231 -41.45 4.76 30.88
CA ALA A 231 -41.74 3.35 30.79
C ALA A 231 -43.24 3.00 30.82
N LYS A 232 -43.70 2.20 29.88
CA LYS A 232 -44.95 1.43 30.02
C LYS A 232 -44.65 -0.02 30.36
N LYS A 233 -44.98 -0.40 31.60
CA LYS A 233 -45.13 -1.77 32.06
C LYS A 233 -46.18 -2.51 31.21
N LYS A 234 -45.86 -3.72 30.74
CA LYS A 234 -46.87 -4.73 30.43
C LYS A 234 -46.50 -6.07 31.05
N LYS A 235 -47.56 -6.59 31.68
CA LYS A 235 -47.69 -7.76 32.54
C LYS A 235 -47.51 -9.08 31.83
N ASN A 236 -47.04 -10.01 32.65
CA ASN A 236 -47.12 -11.48 32.61
C ASN A 236 -48.22 -12.13 31.76
N ALA A 237 -47.87 -13.20 31.08
CA ALA A 237 -48.70 -14.42 31.01
C ALA A 237 -47.83 -15.68 30.92
N ALA A 238 -48.16 -16.66 31.71
CA ALA A 238 -47.49 -17.89 31.98
C ALA A 238 -47.80 -19.03 30.94
N PRO A 239 -47.24 -20.22 31.10
CA PRO A 239 -47.01 -21.17 30.00
C PRO A 239 -48.16 -22.16 29.79
N VAL A 240 -48.31 -22.69 28.58
CA VAL A 240 -49.14 -23.86 28.31
C VAL A 240 -48.24 -24.98 27.73
N LYS A 241 -48.33 -26.12 28.46
CA LYS A 241 -47.85 -27.44 27.99
C LYS A 241 -48.76 -27.99 26.88
N HIS A 242 -48.19 -28.57 25.88
CA HIS A 242 -48.52 -29.89 25.33
C HIS A 242 -47.39 -30.38 24.45
#